data_5101c76c42c10dfa5043159a0461feb1
#
_entry.id   5101c76c42c10dfa5043159a0461feb1
#
_cell.length_a   1.000
_cell.length_b   1.000
_cell.length_c   1.000
_cell.angle_alpha   90.00
_cell.angle_beta   90.00
_cell.angle_gamma   90.00
#
_symmetry.space_group_name_H-M   'P 1'
#
loop_
_entity.id
_entity.type
_entity.pdbx_description
1 polymer ?
#
loop_
_entity_poly.entity_id
_entity_poly.type
_entity_poly.pdbx_seq_one_letter_code
_entity_poly.pdbx_strand_id
1 'polypeptide(L)'
;AAIGSLLALFSAVAFSISSAIHLVVLQPSFVANGGNTVQTYAISEAIFNGTFLISGSYLLLIGIAIVKQQTLNQIAGWITALFGICLIIGAVLPSDDPGLETTTTLAAIGGIIWFIGFLGWPIITLVLGILVLRSTD
;
A
#
# COMPACT_ATOMS: atom_id res chain seq x y z
N ALA A 1 -9.90 0.47 17.09
CA ALA A 1 -8.83 -0.56 17.09
C ALA A 1 -9.21 -1.75 16.20
N ALA A 2 -10.36 -2.43 16.42
CA ALA A 2 -10.72 -3.66 15.69
C ALA A 2 -10.78 -3.50 14.17
N ILE A 3 -11.38 -2.42 13.65
CA ILE A 3 -11.48 -2.16 12.21
C ILE A 3 -10.09 -1.97 11.59
N GLY A 4 -9.21 -1.21 12.24
CA GLY A 4 -7.85 -1.01 11.76
C GLY A 4 -7.04 -2.31 11.69
N SER A 5 -7.15 -3.16 12.70
CA SER A 5 -6.49 -4.47 12.73
C SER A 5 -7.02 -5.40 11.64
N LEU A 6 -8.33 -5.38 11.37
CA LEU A 6 -8.96 -6.15 10.30
C LEU A 6 -8.47 -5.68 8.91
N LEU A 7 -8.45 -4.38 8.68
CA LEU A 7 -7.93 -3.81 7.43
C LEU A 7 -6.45 -4.13 7.22
N ALA A 8 -5.63 -4.07 8.27
CA ALA A 8 -4.23 -4.46 8.20
C ALA A 8 -4.05 -5.93 7.83
N LEU A 9 -4.87 -6.82 8.40
CA LEU A 9 -4.86 -8.25 8.05
C LEU A 9 -5.25 -8.48 6.59
N PHE A 10 -6.34 -7.86 6.11
CA PHE A 10 -6.75 -7.96 4.71
C PHE A 10 -5.67 -7.44 3.77
N SER A 11 -5.03 -6.32 4.11
CA SER A 11 -3.92 -5.77 3.34
C SER A 11 -2.75 -6.75 3.25
N ALA A 12 -2.34 -7.37 4.35
CA ALA A 12 -1.26 -8.34 4.38
C ALA A 12 -1.58 -9.58 3.53
N VAL A 13 -2.80 -10.11 3.61
CA VAL A 13 -3.26 -11.25 2.81
C VAL A 13 -3.27 -10.89 1.32
N ALA A 14 -3.86 -9.77 0.93
CA ALA A 14 -3.93 -9.33 -0.45
C ALA A 14 -2.52 -9.10 -1.05
N PHE A 15 -1.61 -8.48 -0.28
CA PHE A 15 -0.22 -8.30 -0.68
C PHE A 15 0.49 -9.64 -0.91
N SER A 16 0.28 -10.62 -0.02
CA SER A 16 0.87 -11.95 -0.14
C SER A 16 0.36 -12.69 -1.39
N ILE A 17 -0.94 -12.57 -1.69
CA ILE A 17 -1.54 -13.18 -2.89
C ILE A 17 -0.97 -12.55 -4.15
N SER A 18 -0.92 -11.20 -4.23
CA SER A 18 -0.35 -10.51 -5.38
C SER A 18 1.11 -10.90 -5.60
N SER A 19 1.92 -10.91 -4.54
CA SER A 19 3.33 -11.31 -4.60
C SER A 19 3.50 -12.75 -5.08
N ALA A 20 2.66 -13.67 -4.61
CA ALA A 20 2.68 -15.06 -5.07
C ALA A 20 2.35 -15.18 -6.57
N ILE A 21 1.37 -14.43 -7.07
CA ILE A 21 1.02 -14.41 -8.49
C ILE A 21 2.18 -13.86 -9.32
N HIS A 22 2.81 -12.76 -8.89
CA HIS A 22 4.00 -12.21 -9.56
C HIS A 22 5.12 -13.24 -9.69
N LEU A 23 5.42 -13.98 -8.63
CA LEU A 23 6.44 -15.03 -8.65
C LEU A 23 6.10 -16.16 -9.64
N VAL A 24 4.82 -16.55 -9.74
CA VAL A 24 4.38 -17.60 -10.68
C VAL A 24 4.52 -17.14 -12.13
N VAL A 25 4.11 -15.90 -12.42
CA VAL A 25 4.18 -15.31 -13.78
C VAL A 25 5.63 -15.22 -14.30
N LEU A 26 6.60 -15.04 -13.41
CA LEU A 26 8.01 -14.97 -13.77
C LEU A 26 8.64 -16.35 -14.06
N GLN A 27 7.93 -17.47 -13.80
CA GLN A 27 8.47 -18.81 -14.04
C GLN A 27 8.30 -19.22 -15.51
N PRO A 28 9.37 -19.67 -16.18
CA PRO A 28 9.28 -20.16 -17.57
C PRO A 28 8.28 -21.31 -17.74
N SER A 29 8.11 -22.15 -16.72
CA SER A 29 7.13 -23.25 -16.69
C SER A 29 5.68 -22.76 -16.80
N PHE A 30 5.37 -21.56 -16.31
CA PHE A 30 4.03 -20.99 -16.41
C PHE A 30 3.63 -20.79 -17.88
N VAL A 31 4.50 -20.18 -18.67
CA VAL A 31 4.28 -19.95 -20.12
C VAL A 31 4.28 -21.27 -20.88
N ALA A 32 5.20 -22.17 -20.57
CA ALA A 32 5.30 -23.48 -21.20
C ALA A 32 4.04 -24.35 -21.03
N ASN A 33 3.31 -24.14 -19.92
CA ASN A 33 2.03 -24.82 -19.65
C ASN A 33 0.78 -24.03 -20.14
N GLY A 34 0.96 -23.06 -21.04
CA GLY A 34 -0.13 -22.29 -21.62
C GLY A 34 -0.66 -21.14 -20.76
N GLY A 35 0.10 -20.71 -19.75
CA GLY A 35 -0.26 -19.57 -18.91
C GLY A 35 -0.25 -18.25 -19.68
N ASN A 36 -1.30 -17.44 -19.49
CA ASN A 36 -1.38 -16.10 -20.07
C ASN A 36 -0.72 -15.09 -19.15
N THR A 37 0.53 -14.74 -19.44
CA THR A 37 1.36 -13.85 -18.64
C THR A 37 0.73 -12.46 -18.50
N VAL A 38 0.24 -11.89 -19.61
CA VAL A 38 -0.31 -10.50 -19.61
C VAL A 38 -1.56 -10.41 -18.73
N GLN A 39 -2.49 -11.34 -18.90
CA GLN A 39 -3.74 -11.33 -18.14
C GLN A 39 -3.48 -11.61 -16.65
N THR A 40 -2.60 -12.56 -16.34
CA THR A 40 -2.28 -12.92 -14.95
C THR A 40 -1.54 -11.79 -14.26
N TYR A 41 -0.64 -11.10 -14.98
CA TYR A 41 0.03 -9.91 -14.47
C TYR A 41 -0.96 -8.78 -14.18
N ALA A 42 -1.88 -8.50 -15.09
CA ALA A 42 -2.90 -7.46 -14.89
C ALA A 42 -3.79 -7.74 -13.66
N ILE A 43 -4.15 -8.99 -13.43
CA ILE A 43 -4.89 -9.38 -12.21
C ILE A 43 -4.05 -9.13 -10.96
N SER A 44 -2.77 -9.51 -10.99
CA SER A 44 -1.85 -9.28 -9.88
C SER A 44 -1.69 -7.80 -9.55
N GLU A 45 -1.53 -6.95 -10.58
CA GLU A 45 -1.47 -5.49 -10.43
C GLU A 45 -2.76 -4.92 -9.83
N ALA A 46 -3.92 -5.39 -10.26
CA ALA A 46 -5.20 -4.94 -9.70
C ALA A 46 -5.31 -5.29 -8.20
N ILE A 47 -4.88 -6.50 -7.79
CA ILE A 47 -4.83 -6.90 -6.38
C ILE A 47 -3.81 -6.04 -5.60
N PHE A 48 -2.64 -5.80 -6.19
CA PHE A 48 -1.58 -4.99 -5.60
C PHE A 48 -2.05 -3.56 -5.33
N ASN A 49 -2.65 -2.90 -6.32
CA ASN A 49 -3.21 -1.56 -6.17
C ASN A 49 -4.37 -1.51 -5.17
N GLY A 50 -5.24 -2.52 -5.16
CA GLY A 50 -6.28 -2.67 -4.14
C GLY A 50 -5.71 -2.78 -2.72
N THR A 51 -4.56 -3.42 -2.55
CA THR A 51 -3.86 -3.53 -1.27
C THR A 51 -3.44 -2.15 -0.76
N PHE A 52 -2.98 -1.25 -1.62
CA PHE A 52 -2.60 0.10 -1.22
C PHE A 52 -3.80 0.97 -0.85
N LEU A 53 -4.94 0.80 -1.51
CA LEU A 53 -6.19 1.44 -1.08
C LEU A 53 -6.58 1.04 0.34
N ILE A 54 -6.53 -0.26 0.64
CA ILE A 54 -6.83 -0.78 1.97
C ILE A 54 -5.80 -0.30 2.99
N SER A 55 -4.50 -0.39 2.67
CA SER A 55 -3.41 0.04 3.54
C SER A 55 -3.48 1.55 3.81
N GLY A 56 -3.71 2.35 2.79
CA GLY A 56 -3.87 3.79 2.92
C GLY A 56 -5.07 4.16 3.79
N SER A 57 -6.19 3.46 3.60
CA SER A 57 -7.41 3.69 4.38
C SER A 57 -7.19 3.41 5.87
N TYR A 58 -6.56 2.29 6.23
CA TYR A 58 -6.31 2.00 7.63
C TYR A 58 -5.30 2.97 8.26
N LEU A 59 -4.23 3.36 7.55
CA LEU A 59 -3.29 4.36 8.04
C LEU A 59 -3.97 5.72 8.27
N LEU A 60 -4.81 6.14 7.35
CA LEU A 60 -5.60 7.37 7.49
C LEU A 60 -6.48 7.32 8.74
N LEU A 61 -7.21 6.23 8.93
CA LEU A 61 -8.10 6.05 10.09
C LEU A 61 -7.32 6.01 11.41
N ILE A 62 -6.18 5.30 11.46
CA ILE A 62 -5.30 5.25 12.63
C ILE A 62 -4.72 6.64 12.92
N GLY A 63 -4.20 7.33 11.89
CA GLY A 63 -3.65 8.67 12.05
C GLY A 63 -4.68 9.65 12.63
N ILE A 64 -5.90 9.67 12.09
CA ILE A 64 -7.01 10.49 12.61
C ILE A 64 -7.37 10.09 14.06
N ALA A 65 -7.39 8.79 14.37
CA ALA A 65 -7.70 8.33 15.71
C ALA A 65 -6.64 8.79 16.72
N ILE A 66 -5.36 8.71 16.39
CA ILE A 66 -4.26 9.20 17.23
C ILE A 66 -4.40 10.70 17.50
N VAL A 67 -4.67 11.49 16.46
CA VAL A 67 -4.84 12.95 16.59
C VAL A 67 -6.04 13.29 17.46
N LYS A 68 -7.17 12.61 17.28
CA LYS A 68 -8.41 12.89 18.03
C LYS A 68 -8.35 12.43 19.49
N GLN A 69 -7.75 11.26 19.72
CA GLN A 69 -7.74 10.66 21.06
C GLN A 69 -6.53 11.10 21.90
N GLN A 70 -5.55 11.75 21.29
CA GLN A 70 -4.31 12.18 21.93
C GLN A 70 -3.57 11.04 22.66
N THR A 71 -3.78 9.81 22.19
CA THR A 71 -3.22 8.59 22.80
C THR A 71 -1.71 8.46 22.57
N LEU A 72 -1.21 9.06 21.50
CA LEU A 72 0.21 9.12 21.12
C LEU A 72 0.54 10.53 20.66
N ASN A 73 1.80 10.75 20.25
CA ASN A 73 2.24 12.03 19.70
C ASN A 73 1.40 12.42 18.48
N GLN A 74 0.75 13.60 18.53
CA GLN A 74 -0.11 14.11 17.46
C GLN A 74 0.63 14.25 16.13
N ILE A 75 1.91 14.59 16.15
CA ILE A 75 2.74 14.69 14.94
C ILE A 75 2.82 13.33 14.25
N ALA A 76 3.03 12.25 15.02
CA ALA A 76 3.02 10.89 14.47
C ALA A 76 1.65 10.55 13.87
N GLY A 77 0.56 10.99 14.49
CA GLY A 77 -0.80 10.82 13.93
C GLY A 77 -0.97 11.51 12.57
N TRP A 78 -0.56 12.77 12.46
CA TRP A 78 -0.64 13.52 11.19
C TRP A 78 0.25 12.92 10.10
N ILE A 79 1.48 12.52 10.43
CA ILE A 79 2.38 11.84 9.47
C ILE A 79 1.77 10.52 9.00
N THR A 80 1.18 9.75 9.91
CA THR A 80 0.49 8.48 9.57
C THR A 80 -0.67 8.73 8.61
N ALA A 81 -1.51 9.74 8.87
CA ALA A 81 -2.61 10.10 8.00
C ALA A 81 -2.12 10.57 6.62
N LEU A 82 -1.03 11.34 6.57
CA LEU A 82 -0.44 11.81 5.31
C LEU A 82 0.05 10.63 4.45
N PHE A 83 0.76 9.67 5.01
CA PHE A 83 1.18 8.47 4.27
C PHE A 83 -0.02 7.64 3.80
N GLY A 84 -1.09 7.56 4.61
CA GLY A 84 -2.34 6.94 4.19
C GLY A 84 -2.95 7.61 2.96
N ILE A 85 -3.00 8.93 2.93
CA ILE A 85 -3.47 9.72 1.78
C ILE A 85 -2.58 9.48 0.56
N CYS A 86 -1.26 9.49 0.72
CA CYS A 86 -0.33 9.24 -0.38
C CYS A 86 -0.54 7.85 -1.02
N LEU A 87 -0.77 6.81 -0.21
CA LEU A 87 -1.06 5.46 -0.72
C LEU A 87 -2.39 5.41 -1.47
N ILE A 88 -3.44 6.06 -0.96
CA ILE A 88 -4.75 6.11 -1.63
C ILE A 88 -4.64 6.83 -2.98
N ILE A 89 -4.05 8.01 -2.99
CA ILE A 89 -3.87 8.80 -4.21
C ILE A 89 -3.03 8.03 -5.23
N GLY A 90 -1.90 7.47 -4.80
CA GLY A 90 -1.03 6.72 -5.68
C GLY A 90 -1.64 5.44 -6.23
N ALA A 91 -2.56 4.80 -5.49
CA ALA A 91 -3.29 3.63 -5.97
C ALA A 91 -4.41 3.95 -6.97
N VAL A 92 -4.92 5.18 -6.96
CA VAL A 92 -6.03 5.63 -7.83
C VAL A 92 -5.52 6.34 -9.09
N LEU A 93 -4.37 7.03 -8.98
CA LEU A 93 -3.80 7.71 -10.14
C LEU A 93 -3.30 6.70 -11.18
N PRO A 94 -3.44 7.01 -12.47
CA PRO A 94 -2.93 6.14 -13.51
C PRO A 94 -1.42 5.93 -13.32
N SER A 95 -1.00 4.66 -13.28
CA SER A 95 0.40 4.28 -13.40
C SER A 95 0.79 4.29 -14.87
N ASP A 96 2.07 4.53 -15.16
CA ASP A 96 2.58 4.35 -16.51
C ASP A 96 2.35 2.92 -16.97
N ASP A 97 1.70 2.77 -18.11
CA ASP A 97 1.64 1.49 -18.80
C ASP A 97 3.04 1.24 -19.40
N PRO A 98 3.72 0.14 -19.06
CA PRO A 98 5.05 -0.15 -19.61
C PRO A 98 5.11 -0.24 -21.14
N GLY A 99 3.96 -0.20 -21.81
CA GLY A 99 3.84 -0.17 -23.28
C GLY A 99 3.68 1.22 -23.88
N LEU A 100 3.53 2.29 -23.08
CA LEU A 100 3.40 3.65 -23.59
C LEU A 100 4.77 4.36 -23.62
N GLU A 101 5.15 4.86 -24.80
CA GLU A 101 6.42 5.57 -24.99
C GLU A 101 6.50 6.93 -24.27
N THR A 102 5.39 7.44 -23.75
CA THR A 102 5.31 8.76 -23.09
C THR A 102 4.70 8.67 -21.73
N THR A 103 5.53 8.89 -20.69
CA THR A 103 5.06 9.12 -19.34
C THR A 103 4.26 10.40 -19.29
N THR A 104 2.99 10.32 -18.93
CA THR A 104 2.20 11.52 -18.69
C THR A 104 2.67 12.20 -17.40
N THR A 105 2.63 13.53 -17.35
CA THR A 105 2.98 14.28 -16.12
C THR A 105 2.17 13.80 -14.93
N LEU A 106 0.91 13.43 -15.14
CA LEU A 106 0.02 12.92 -14.09
C LEU A 106 0.50 11.56 -13.55
N ALA A 107 0.94 10.67 -14.43
CA ALA A 107 1.48 9.37 -14.03
C ALA A 107 2.80 9.52 -13.26
N ALA A 108 3.68 10.42 -13.69
CA ALA A 108 4.91 10.72 -12.97
C ALA A 108 4.65 11.26 -11.56
N ILE A 109 3.71 12.20 -11.41
CA ILE A 109 3.29 12.73 -10.11
C ILE A 109 2.68 11.61 -9.26
N GLY A 110 1.80 10.79 -9.83
CA GLY A 110 1.18 9.64 -9.16
C GLY A 110 2.24 8.67 -8.64
N GLY A 111 3.24 8.34 -9.46
CA GLY A 111 4.35 7.46 -9.09
C GLY A 111 5.18 8.01 -7.92
N ILE A 112 5.49 9.32 -7.92
CA ILE A 112 6.21 9.96 -6.81
C ILE A 112 5.39 9.89 -5.51
N ILE A 113 4.11 10.24 -5.58
CA ILE A 113 3.22 10.22 -4.41
C ILE A 113 3.09 8.78 -3.88
N TRP A 114 2.89 7.82 -4.78
CA TRP A 114 2.83 6.40 -4.43
C TRP A 114 4.11 5.95 -3.73
N PHE A 115 5.28 6.30 -4.28
CA PHE A 115 6.58 5.91 -3.74
C PHE A 115 6.82 6.47 -2.32
N ILE A 116 6.41 7.73 -2.08
CA ILE A 116 6.45 8.34 -0.74
C ILE A 116 5.57 7.55 0.24
N GLY A 117 4.35 7.22 -0.15
CA GLY A 117 3.44 6.42 0.67
C GLY A 117 3.97 5.01 0.93
N PHE A 118 4.50 4.36 -0.11
CA PHE A 118 5.05 3.01 -0.05
C PHE A 118 6.25 2.92 0.90
N LEU A 119 7.21 3.83 0.81
CA LEU A 119 8.35 3.86 1.74
C LEU A 119 7.95 4.31 3.15
N GLY A 120 7.00 5.25 3.24
CA GLY A 120 6.51 5.74 4.52
C GLY A 120 5.74 4.71 5.32
N TRP A 121 5.01 3.81 4.66
CA TRP A 121 4.18 2.79 5.30
C TRP A 121 4.93 1.90 6.31
N PRO A 122 6.00 1.17 5.94
CA PRO A 122 6.72 0.33 6.89
C PRO A 122 7.41 1.15 7.99
N ILE A 123 7.95 2.32 7.63
CA ILE A 123 8.62 3.20 8.59
C ILE A 123 7.64 3.67 9.67
N ILE A 124 6.48 4.21 9.28
CA ILE A 124 5.51 4.72 10.24
C ILE A 124 4.88 3.58 11.06
N THR A 125 4.69 2.42 10.47
CA THR A 125 4.19 1.23 11.19
C THR A 125 5.17 0.82 12.29
N LEU A 126 6.46 0.81 11.99
CA LEU A 126 7.51 0.53 12.98
C LEU A 126 7.53 1.59 14.09
N VAL A 127 7.50 2.87 13.73
CA VAL A 127 7.49 3.98 14.69
C VAL A 127 6.27 3.90 15.62
N LEU A 128 5.09 3.66 15.07
CA LEU A 128 3.87 3.49 15.87
C LEU A 128 3.97 2.29 16.81
N GLY A 129 4.53 1.17 16.36
CA GLY A 129 4.79 0.00 17.19
C GLY A 129 5.69 0.33 18.38
N ILE A 130 6.79 1.07 18.16
CA ILE A 130 7.70 1.50 19.23
C ILE A 130 7.00 2.46 20.20
N LEU A 131 6.22 3.41 19.70
CA LEU A 131 5.50 4.37 20.54
C LEU A 131 4.46 3.68 21.42
N VAL A 132 3.74 2.70 20.89
CA VAL A 132 2.77 1.89 21.67
C VAL A 132 3.50 1.12 22.77
N LEU A 133 4.59 0.45 22.47
CA LEU A 133 5.36 -0.30 23.48
C LEU A 133 5.84 0.60 24.62
N ARG A 134 6.31 1.82 24.30
CA ARG A 134 6.76 2.78 25.32
C ARG A 134 5.64 3.42 26.14
N SER A 135 4.41 3.39 25.64
CA SER A 135 3.26 3.95 26.38
C SER A 135 2.64 2.98 27.37
N THR A 136 3.08 1.72 27.37
CA THR A 136 2.62 0.68 28.31
C THR A 136 3.52 0.52 29.54
N ASP A 137 4.68 1.18 29.51
CA ASP A 137 5.60 1.30 30.67
C ASP A 137 5.33 2.60 31.45
#